data_85a8a02bd21375749d3ce528c08ba246
#
_entry.id   85a8a02bd21375749d3ce528c08ba246
#
_cell.length_a   1.000
_cell.length_b   1.000
_cell.length_c   1.000
_cell.angle_alpha   90.00
_cell.angle_beta   90.00
_cell.angle_gamma   90.00
#
_symmetry.space_group_name_H-M   'P 1'
#
loop_
_entity.id
_entity.type
_entity.pdbx_description
1 polymer ?
#
loop_
_entity_poly.entity_id
_entity_poly.type
_entity_poly.pdbx_seq_one_letter_code
_entity_poly.pdbx_strand_id
1 'polypeptide(L)'
;TNAYPLSQYKAILFDFDGVLGKTMEDNYTAWAYSFVPYGVKIKREEYFLLEGAPPKKVAEIFLKKNHLGIEFVDDIVRTKENYYLENRSFSFYDGVQELIENLKANGRQLALVTGSSYQRLMGTDITSFLNQFDVLITGDQVSQGKPHPEPYLLGAQKLSVTTSECLVIENAPMGIKSAKEAEM
;
A
#
# COMPACT_ATOMS: atom_id res chain seq x y z
N THR A 1 25.34 -17.58 -1.99
CA THR A 1 24.16 -16.71 -1.87
C THR A 1 22.95 -17.61 -1.82
N ASN A 2 22.38 -17.79 -0.62
CA ASN A 2 21.10 -18.50 -0.45
C ASN A 2 20.01 -17.58 -1.03
N ALA A 3 19.77 -17.68 -2.33
CA ALA A 3 18.59 -17.13 -2.93
C ALA A 3 17.38 -17.91 -2.37
N TYR A 4 16.47 -17.21 -1.70
CA TYR A 4 15.16 -17.79 -1.36
C TYR A 4 14.56 -18.32 -2.67
N PRO A 5 14.26 -19.62 -2.79
CA PRO A 5 13.79 -20.16 -4.04
C PRO A 5 12.36 -19.68 -4.30
N LEU A 6 12.21 -18.59 -5.05
CA LEU A 6 10.89 -18.09 -5.48
C LEU A 6 10.07 -19.19 -6.17
N SER A 7 10.76 -20.26 -6.61
CA SER A 7 10.14 -21.43 -7.24
C SER A 7 9.13 -22.16 -6.34
N GLN A 8 9.23 -22.05 -5.03
CA GLN A 8 8.28 -22.71 -4.10
C GLN A 8 6.92 -22.00 -4.01
N TYR A 9 6.84 -20.72 -4.42
CA TYR A 9 5.60 -19.95 -4.36
C TYR A 9 4.94 -19.91 -5.73
N LYS A 10 3.62 -20.08 -5.78
CA LYS A 10 2.81 -19.94 -6.99
C LYS A 10 2.45 -18.50 -7.26
N ALA A 11 2.18 -17.74 -6.19
CA ALA A 11 1.75 -16.36 -6.27
C ALA A 11 2.68 -15.43 -5.48
N ILE A 12 2.85 -14.21 -6.00
CA ILE A 12 3.57 -13.14 -5.32
C ILE A 12 2.64 -11.93 -5.21
N LEU A 13 2.42 -11.48 -3.97
CA LEU A 13 1.56 -10.36 -3.65
C LEU A 13 2.42 -9.17 -3.24
N PHE A 14 2.29 -8.06 -3.95
CA PHE A 14 3.08 -6.86 -3.74
C PHE A 14 2.24 -5.77 -3.09
N ASP A 15 2.77 -5.10 -2.08
CA ASP A 15 2.34 -3.75 -1.77
C ASP A 15 2.81 -2.77 -2.86
N PHE A 16 2.25 -1.57 -2.88
CA PHE A 16 2.58 -0.56 -3.88
C PHE A 16 3.48 0.54 -3.34
N ASP A 17 3.02 1.23 -2.28
CA ASP A 17 3.67 2.43 -1.76
C ASP A 17 4.96 2.07 -1.00
N GLY A 18 6.12 2.43 -1.55
CA GLY A 18 7.42 2.08 -0.96
C GLY A 18 7.95 0.69 -1.32
N VAL A 19 7.21 -0.10 -2.12
CA VAL A 19 7.63 -1.40 -2.65
C VAL A 19 7.86 -1.32 -4.16
N LEU A 20 6.85 -0.97 -4.92
CA LEU A 20 6.92 -0.82 -6.37
C LEU A 20 7.13 0.65 -6.75
N GLY A 21 6.40 1.56 -6.13
CA GLY A 21 6.47 3.00 -6.33
C GLY A 21 7.26 3.74 -5.26
N LYS A 22 8.08 4.71 -5.68
CA LYS A 22 8.80 5.64 -4.79
C LYS A 22 7.84 6.72 -4.29
N THR A 23 6.83 6.35 -3.49
CA THR A 23 5.71 7.22 -3.10
C THR A 23 5.72 7.63 -1.63
N MET A 24 6.63 7.06 -0.81
CA MET A 24 6.66 7.27 0.64
C MET A 24 6.82 8.74 1.04
N GLU A 25 7.72 9.46 0.38
CA GLU A 25 8.00 10.87 0.68
C GLU A 25 6.84 11.78 0.25
N ASP A 26 6.25 11.51 -0.91
CA ASP A 26 5.09 12.27 -1.40
C ASP A 26 3.89 12.08 -0.47
N ASN A 27 3.68 10.85 0.01
CA ASN A 27 2.66 10.54 1.02
C ASN A 27 2.91 11.27 2.34
N TYR A 28 4.15 11.22 2.84
CA TYR A 28 4.51 11.94 4.06
C TYR A 28 4.26 13.45 3.92
N THR A 29 4.70 14.05 2.81
CA THR A 29 4.53 15.48 2.55
C THR A 29 3.05 15.85 2.49
N ALA A 30 2.23 15.02 1.85
CA ALA A 30 0.79 15.25 1.77
C ALA A 30 0.11 15.17 3.15
N TRP A 31 0.49 14.20 3.99
CA TRP A 31 0.02 14.12 5.37
C TRP A 31 0.47 15.32 6.20
N ALA A 32 1.75 15.70 6.13
CA ALA A 32 2.26 16.87 6.85
C ALA A 32 1.51 18.15 6.45
N TYR A 33 1.25 18.33 5.15
CA TYR A 33 0.49 19.47 4.63
C TYR A 33 -0.95 19.49 5.16
N SER A 34 -1.64 18.37 5.16
CA SER A 34 -3.05 18.28 5.56
C SER A 34 -3.30 18.65 7.03
N PHE A 35 -2.28 18.55 7.88
CA PHE A 35 -2.36 18.89 9.29
C PHE A 35 -1.90 20.33 9.64
N VAL A 36 -1.36 21.08 8.68
CA VAL A 36 -0.93 22.47 8.89
C VAL A 36 -2.04 23.38 9.47
N PRO A 37 -3.29 23.35 8.94
CA PRO A 37 -4.37 24.20 9.45
C PRO A 37 -4.73 23.93 10.92
N TYR A 38 -4.38 22.73 11.43
CA TYR A 38 -4.66 22.29 12.80
C TYR A 38 -3.47 22.52 13.75
N GLY A 39 -2.39 23.14 13.27
CA GLY A 39 -1.18 23.40 14.07
C GLY A 39 -0.40 22.14 14.44
N VAL A 40 -0.65 21.00 13.78
CA VAL A 40 -0.01 19.73 14.05
C VAL A 40 1.18 19.53 13.11
N LYS A 41 2.34 19.18 13.70
CA LYS A 41 3.54 18.80 12.96
C LYS A 41 3.69 17.28 12.99
N ILE A 42 3.46 16.63 11.87
CA ILE A 42 3.69 15.20 11.72
C ILE A 42 5.19 14.95 11.51
N LYS A 43 5.75 13.99 12.25
CA LYS A 43 7.12 13.52 12.02
C LYS A 43 7.12 12.37 11.03
N ARG A 44 8.13 12.33 10.16
CA ARG A 44 8.30 11.30 9.16
C ARG A 44 8.28 9.89 9.76
N GLU A 45 9.05 9.68 10.82
CA GLU A 45 9.19 8.38 11.48
C GLU A 45 7.87 7.89 12.06
N GLU A 46 7.03 8.81 12.55
CA GLU A 46 5.72 8.47 13.09
C GLU A 46 4.74 8.05 11.99
N TYR A 47 4.76 8.76 10.85
CA TYR A 47 3.92 8.41 9.72
C TYR A 47 4.34 7.07 9.09
N PHE A 48 5.63 6.82 8.90
CA PHE A 48 6.12 5.60 8.26
C PHE A 48 5.75 4.32 9.03
N LEU A 49 5.54 4.42 10.34
CA LEU A 49 5.01 3.31 11.14
C LEU A 49 3.52 3.02 10.85
N LEU A 50 2.81 3.96 10.26
CA LEU A 50 1.39 3.85 9.93
C LEU A 50 1.16 3.64 8.43
N GLU A 51 2.22 3.56 7.62
CA GLU A 51 2.09 3.33 6.19
C GLU A 51 1.33 2.03 5.91
N GLY A 52 0.49 2.04 4.87
CA GLY A 52 -0.40 0.94 4.53
C GLY A 52 -1.69 0.87 5.34
N ALA A 53 -1.83 1.61 6.44
CA ALA A 53 -3.08 1.70 7.17
C ALA A 53 -4.13 2.52 6.40
N PRO A 54 -5.44 2.26 6.59
CA PRO A 54 -6.50 3.06 5.98
C PRO A 54 -6.34 4.55 6.30
N PRO A 55 -6.51 5.46 5.31
CA PRO A 55 -6.27 6.90 5.51
C PRO A 55 -7.03 7.50 6.68
N LYS A 56 -8.30 7.14 6.88
CA LYS A 56 -9.09 7.61 8.03
C LYS A 56 -8.46 7.21 9.36
N LYS A 57 -7.90 5.99 9.43
CA LYS A 57 -7.23 5.49 10.64
C LYS A 57 -5.96 6.27 10.95
N VAL A 58 -5.18 6.62 9.92
CA VAL A 58 -3.98 7.47 10.07
C VAL A 58 -4.39 8.84 10.61
N ALA A 59 -5.41 9.48 10.02
CA ALA A 59 -5.92 10.78 10.47
C ALA A 59 -6.39 10.72 11.94
N GLU A 60 -7.19 9.70 12.31
CA GLU A 60 -7.65 9.50 13.69
C GLU A 60 -6.50 9.41 14.71
N ILE A 61 -5.45 8.65 14.37
CA ILE A 61 -4.29 8.45 15.26
C ILE A 61 -3.60 9.79 15.53
N PHE A 62 -3.34 10.59 14.49
CA PHE A 62 -2.70 11.89 14.66
C PHE A 62 -3.59 12.91 15.35
N LEU A 63 -4.91 12.92 15.07
CA LEU A 63 -5.86 13.78 15.77
C LEU A 63 -5.90 13.46 17.27
N LYS A 64 -6.08 12.19 17.64
CA LYS A 64 -6.10 11.75 19.03
C LYS A 64 -4.80 12.06 19.77
N LYS A 65 -3.66 11.82 19.12
CA LYS A 65 -2.34 12.16 19.69
C LYS A 65 -2.18 13.64 20.01
N ASN A 66 -2.84 14.50 19.24
CA ASN A 66 -2.77 15.96 19.41
C ASN A 66 -4.00 16.55 20.11
N HIS A 67 -4.82 15.71 20.75
CA HIS A 67 -6.03 16.12 21.49
C HIS A 67 -7.06 16.88 20.64
N LEU A 68 -7.16 16.55 19.37
CA LEU A 68 -8.11 17.12 18.41
C LEU A 68 -9.30 16.20 18.19
N GLY A 69 -10.44 16.78 17.82
CA GLY A 69 -11.66 16.04 17.55
C GLY A 69 -11.60 15.21 16.27
N ILE A 70 -12.32 14.08 16.25
CA ILE A 70 -12.37 13.17 15.10
C ILE A 70 -13.26 13.70 13.97
N GLU A 71 -14.03 14.76 14.19
CA GLU A 71 -14.85 15.43 13.18
C GLU A 71 -14.03 15.99 12.01
N PHE A 72 -12.72 16.19 12.19
CA PHE A 72 -11.80 16.67 11.15
C PHE A 72 -11.25 15.56 10.24
N VAL A 73 -11.53 14.28 10.51
CA VAL A 73 -10.95 13.14 9.77
C VAL A 73 -11.19 13.25 8.27
N ASP A 74 -12.43 13.46 7.85
CA ASP A 74 -12.78 13.48 6.43
C ASP A 74 -12.17 14.67 5.69
N ASP A 75 -12.07 15.83 6.35
CA ASP A 75 -11.44 17.01 5.78
C ASP A 75 -9.93 16.83 5.59
N ILE A 76 -9.26 16.28 6.60
CA ILE A 76 -7.83 15.98 6.57
C ILE A 76 -7.51 14.97 5.47
N VAL A 77 -8.28 13.88 5.39
CA VAL A 77 -8.07 12.84 4.36
C VAL A 77 -8.27 13.43 2.97
N ARG A 78 -9.34 14.20 2.75
CA ARG A 78 -9.59 14.88 1.47
C ARG A 78 -8.45 15.83 1.09
N THR A 79 -8.01 16.67 2.02
CA THR A 79 -6.91 17.61 1.81
C THR A 79 -5.62 16.88 1.47
N LYS A 80 -5.31 15.81 2.18
CA LYS A 80 -4.15 14.96 1.92
C LYS A 80 -4.19 14.34 0.52
N GLU A 81 -5.32 13.76 0.12
CA GLU A 81 -5.44 13.13 -1.20
C GLU A 81 -5.33 14.14 -2.34
N ASN A 82 -5.98 15.29 -2.23
CA ASN A 82 -5.87 16.35 -3.23
C ASN A 82 -4.43 16.85 -3.36
N TYR A 83 -3.77 17.14 -2.24
CA TYR A 83 -2.36 17.58 -2.25
C TYR A 83 -1.45 16.53 -2.89
N TYR A 84 -1.63 15.25 -2.53
CA TYR A 84 -0.86 14.16 -3.12
C TYR A 84 -1.02 14.08 -4.65
N LEU A 85 -2.26 14.12 -5.13
CA LEU A 85 -2.53 14.03 -6.58
C LEU A 85 -1.95 15.20 -7.37
N GLU A 86 -1.95 16.41 -6.79
CA GLU A 86 -1.45 17.63 -7.42
C GLU A 86 0.09 17.74 -7.40
N ASN A 87 0.76 17.16 -6.39
CA ASN A 87 2.17 17.42 -6.11
C ASN A 87 3.08 16.18 -6.17
N ARG A 88 2.55 14.99 -6.45
CA ARG A 88 3.35 13.76 -6.49
C ARG A 88 4.39 13.76 -7.60
N SER A 89 5.53 13.16 -7.31
CA SER A 89 6.65 12.92 -8.25
C SER A 89 6.83 11.42 -8.49
N PHE A 90 5.81 10.76 -9.04
CA PHE A 90 5.79 9.30 -9.14
C PHE A 90 6.94 8.74 -10.00
N SER A 91 7.62 7.73 -9.47
CA SER A 91 8.52 6.85 -10.22
C SER A 91 8.55 5.45 -9.59
N PHE A 92 8.87 4.44 -10.39
CA PHE A 92 9.15 3.10 -9.87
C PHE A 92 10.54 3.02 -9.23
N TYR A 93 10.72 2.05 -8.33
CA TYR A 93 12.06 1.64 -7.95
C TYR A 93 12.79 0.99 -9.13
N ASP A 94 14.12 1.11 -9.14
CA ASP A 94 14.94 0.57 -10.20
C ASP A 94 14.80 -0.96 -10.26
N GLY A 95 14.62 -1.50 -11.45
CA GLY A 95 14.45 -2.93 -11.69
C GLY A 95 13.03 -3.49 -11.46
N VAL A 96 12.07 -2.69 -10.96
CA VAL A 96 10.69 -3.15 -10.70
C VAL A 96 10.02 -3.68 -11.97
N GLN A 97 10.10 -2.96 -13.07
CA GLN A 97 9.46 -3.40 -14.31
C GLN A 97 10.04 -4.73 -14.80
N GLU A 98 11.36 -4.84 -14.83
CA GLU A 98 12.05 -6.09 -15.22
C GLU A 98 11.69 -7.24 -14.27
N LEU A 99 11.60 -6.99 -12.96
CA LEU A 99 11.19 -8.01 -11.98
C LEU A 99 9.79 -8.54 -12.29
N ILE A 100 8.81 -7.67 -12.50
CA ILE A 100 7.43 -8.07 -12.78
C ILE A 100 7.33 -8.87 -14.08
N GLU A 101 7.99 -8.40 -15.15
CA GLU A 101 8.06 -9.10 -16.43
C GLU A 101 8.68 -10.51 -16.27
N ASN A 102 9.79 -10.61 -15.56
CA ASN A 102 10.46 -11.89 -15.30
C ASN A 102 9.59 -12.86 -14.49
N LEU A 103 8.88 -12.38 -13.47
CA LEU A 103 7.98 -13.21 -12.68
C LEU A 103 6.83 -13.77 -13.54
N LYS A 104 6.23 -12.92 -14.38
CA LYS A 104 5.18 -13.33 -15.32
C LYS A 104 5.71 -14.34 -16.34
N ALA A 105 6.87 -14.08 -16.94
CA ALA A 105 7.50 -15.01 -17.90
C ALA A 105 7.80 -16.40 -17.28
N ASN A 106 8.03 -16.45 -15.96
CA ASN A 106 8.22 -17.68 -15.20
C ASN A 106 6.92 -18.27 -14.63
N GLY A 107 5.76 -17.82 -15.13
CA GLY A 107 4.45 -18.39 -14.80
C GLY A 107 3.96 -18.08 -13.39
N ARG A 108 4.47 -17.01 -12.73
CA ARG A 108 3.97 -16.59 -11.41
C ARG A 108 2.68 -15.82 -11.56
N GLN A 109 1.73 -16.08 -10.66
CA GLN A 109 0.55 -15.26 -10.49
C GLN A 109 0.92 -14.05 -9.64
N LEU A 110 0.46 -12.86 -10.05
CA LEU A 110 0.80 -11.60 -9.38
C LEU A 110 -0.44 -10.89 -8.87
N ALA A 111 -0.43 -10.46 -7.61
CA ALA A 111 -1.41 -9.53 -7.08
C ALA A 111 -0.74 -8.25 -6.60
N LEU A 112 -1.40 -7.13 -6.83
CA LEU A 112 -1.11 -5.86 -6.17
C LEU A 112 -2.10 -5.69 -5.02
N VAL A 113 -1.60 -5.41 -3.80
CA VAL A 113 -2.41 -5.27 -2.59
C VAL A 113 -2.04 -3.96 -1.89
N THR A 114 -2.78 -2.89 -2.17
CA THR A 114 -2.51 -1.55 -1.67
C THR A 114 -3.61 -1.03 -0.74
N GLY A 115 -3.23 -0.22 0.25
CA GLY A 115 -4.18 0.56 1.06
C GLY A 115 -4.79 1.77 0.33
N SER A 116 -4.26 2.13 -0.83
CA SER A 116 -4.78 3.22 -1.67
C SER A 116 -6.09 2.85 -2.33
N SER A 117 -6.94 3.86 -2.62
CA SER A 117 -8.16 3.65 -3.40
C SER A 117 -7.85 3.33 -4.87
N TYR A 118 -8.78 2.65 -5.53
CA TYR A 118 -8.67 2.36 -6.97
C TYR A 118 -8.50 3.65 -7.78
N GLN A 119 -9.27 4.69 -7.48
CA GLN A 119 -9.19 5.97 -8.16
C GLN A 119 -7.80 6.61 -8.04
N ARG A 120 -7.19 6.54 -6.85
CA ARG A 120 -5.84 7.06 -6.63
C ARG A 120 -4.80 6.29 -7.44
N LEU A 121 -4.89 4.97 -7.45
CA LEU A 121 -3.99 4.11 -8.22
C LEU A 121 -4.10 4.39 -9.72
N MET A 122 -5.32 4.43 -10.26
CA MET A 122 -5.61 4.72 -11.67
C MET A 122 -5.30 6.17 -12.08
N GLY A 123 -5.32 7.10 -11.16
CA GLY A 123 -4.91 8.48 -11.38
C GLY A 123 -3.41 8.65 -11.68
N THR A 124 -2.62 7.60 -11.58
CA THR A 124 -1.21 7.54 -11.99
C THR A 124 -1.13 6.92 -13.39
N ASP A 125 -0.29 7.46 -14.28
CA ASP A 125 -0.15 6.92 -15.64
C ASP A 125 0.70 5.63 -15.65
N ILE A 126 0.15 4.58 -15.04
CA ILE A 126 0.79 3.27 -14.88
C ILE A 126 -0.13 2.11 -15.31
N THR A 127 -1.17 2.41 -16.08
CA THR A 127 -2.17 1.41 -16.47
C THR A 127 -1.55 0.19 -17.16
N SER A 128 -0.59 0.42 -18.07
CA SER A 128 0.12 -0.67 -18.75
C SER A 128 0.90 -1.56 -17.78
N PHE A 129 1.49 -0.98 -16.75
CA PHE A 129 2.16 -1.72 -15.69
C PHE A 129 1.17 -2.52 -14.83
N LEU A 130 0.06 -1.90 -14.44
CA LEU A 130 -0.97 -2.55 -13.63
C LEU A 130 -1.63 -3.74 -14.35
N ASN A 131 -1.73 -3.69 -15.68
CA ASN A 131 -2.26 -4.80 -16.49
C ASN A 131 -1.40 -6.07 -16.45
N GLN A 132 -0.19 -6.01 -15.91
CA GLN A 132 0.65 -7.19 -15.69
C GLN A 132 0.22 -8.01 -14.47
N PHE A 133 -0.54 -7.43 -13.56
CA PHE A 133 -1.06 -8.11 -12.37
C PHE A 133 -2.35 -8.85 -12.69
N ASP A 134 -2.46 -10.08 -12.20
CA ASP A 134 -3.67 -10.91 -12.37
C ASP A 134 -4.80 -10.43 -11.47
N VAL A 135 -4.45 -9.81 -10.32
CA VAL A 135 -5.40 -9.28 -9.33
C VAL A 135 -4.91 -7.94 -8.80
N LEU A 136 -5.85 -7.00 -8.66
CA LEU A 136 -5.65 -5.73 -7.95
C LEU A 136 -6.59 -5.70 -6.74
N ILE A 137 -6.03 -5.53 -5.54
CA ILE A 137 -6.75 -5.28 -4.30
C ILE A 137 -6.42 -3.87 -3.84
N THR A 138 -7.45 -3.04 -3.73
CA THR A 138 -7.33 -1.65 -3.30
C THR A 138 -8.07 -1.43 -1.98
N GLY A 139 -7.76 -0.37 -1.27
CA GLY A 139 -8.31 -0.09 0.06
C GLY A 139 -9.83 0.05 0.12
N ASP A 140 -10.46 0.38 -1.00
CA ASP A 140 -11.91 0.50 -1.15
C ASP A 140 -12.62 -0.84 -1.46
N GLN A 141 -11.87 -1.93 -1.66
CA GLN A 141 -12.41 -3.28 -1.89
C GLN A 141 -12.47 -4.15 -0.62
N VAL A 142 -11.94 -3.67 0.49
CA VAL A 142 -11.86 -4.42 1.75
C VAL A 142 -12.64 -3.72 2.86
N SER A 143 -13.20 -4.49 3.76
CA SER A 143 -13.89 -3.96 4.96
C SER A 143 -12.88 -3.51 6.01
N GLN A 144 -11.79 -4.25 6.14
CA GLN A 144 -10.72 -3.99 7.08
C GLN A 144 -9.37 -3.96 6.35
N GLY A 145 -8.75 -2.78 6.31
CA GLY A 145 -7.42 -2.61 5.73
C GLY A 145 -6.30 -3.10 6.66
N LYS A 146 -5.06 -3.06 6.17
CA LYS A 146 -3.87 -3.37 6.95
C LYS A 146 -3.88 -2.63 8.30
N PRO A 147 -3.55 -3.25 9.43
CA PRO A 147 -2.88 -4.55 9.60
C PRO A 147 -3.78 -5.79 9.64
N HIS A 148 -5.10 -5.67 9.35
CA HIS A 148 -5.98 -6.82 9.26
C HIS A 148 -5.56 -7.72 8.08
N PRO A 149 -5.68 -9.07 8.17
CA PRO A 149 -5.24 -9.98 7.10
C PRO A 149 -6.11 -9.95 5.84
N GLU A 150 -7.31 -9.37 5.90
CA GLU A 150 -8.30 -9.38 4.81
C GLU A 150 -7.74 -8.99 3.44
N PRO A 151 -6.90 -7.92 3.27
CA PRO A 151 -6.40 -7.55 1.96
C PRO A 151 -5.58 -8.65 1.28
N TYR A 152 -4.70 -9.31 2.03
CA TYR A 152 -3.86 -10.39 1.50
C TYR A 152 -4.64 -11.69 1.30
N LEU A 153 -5.54 -12.04 2.23
CA LEU A 153 -6.45 -13.18 2.08
C LEU A 153 -7.34 -13.04 0.84
N LEU A 154 -7.88 -11.83 0.58
CA LEU A 154 -8.67 -11.55 -0.61
C LEU A 154 -7.83 -11.67 -1.89
N GLY A 155 -6.57 -11.23 -1.85
CA GLY A 155 -5.62 -11.40 -2.95
C GLY A 155 -5.39 -12.87 -3.29
N ALA A 156 -5.08 -13.71 -2.32
CA ALA A 156 -4.89 -15.15 -2.50
C ALA A 156 -6.17 -15.84 -2.99
N GLN A 157 -7.31 -15.49 -2.42
CA GLN A 157 -8.62 -16.00 -2.84
C GLN A 157 -8.91 -15.71 -4.31
N LYS A 158 -8.71 -14.47 -4.75
CA LYS A 158 -8.94 -14.08 -6.16
C LYS A 158 -7.95 -14.75 -7.13
N LEU A 159 -6.74 -15.04 -6.67
CA LEU A 159 -5.75 -15.83 -7.44
C LEU A 159 -6.02 -17.35 -7.41
N SER A 160 -6.97 -17.80 -6.58
CA SER A 160 -7.28 -19.23 -6.38
C SER A 160 -6.08 -20.04 -5.90
N VAL A 161 -5.29 -19.48 -4.98
CA VAL A 161 -4.13 -20.13 -4.34
C VAL A 161 -4.31 -20.17 -2.81
N THR A 162 -3.62 -21.12 -2.16
CA THR A 162 -3.56 -21.17 -0.69
C THR A 162 -2.56 -20.14 -0.16
N THR A 163 -2.72 -19.71 1.10
CA THR A 163 -1.80 -18.73 1.72
C THR A 163 -0.36 -19.24 1.78
N SER A 164 -0.17 -20.54 2.00
CA SER A 164 1.16 -21.18 2.01
C SER A 164 1.86 -21.19 0.65
N GLU A 165 1.14 -20.98 -0.45
CA GLU A 165 1.68 -20.86 -1.81
C GLU A 165 1.99 -19.40 -2.19
N CYS A 166 1.74 -18.46 -1.27
CA CYS A 166 1.93 -17.03 -1.47
C CYS A 166 3.23 -16.53 -0.84
N LEU A 167 3.88 -15.60 -1.51
CA LEU A 167 4.93 -14.74 -0.95
C LEU A 167 4.45 -13.29 -1.00
N VAL A 168 4.57 -12.59 0.13
CA VAL A 168 4.25 -11.15 0.20
C VAL A 168 5.54 -10.33 0.19
N ILE A 169 5.57 -9.28 -0.61
CA ILE A 169 6.63 -8.27 -0.65
C ILE A 169 6.07 -6.97 -0.06
N GLU A 170 6.63 -6.55 1.06
CA GLU A 170 6.14 -5.45 1.89
C GLU A 170 7.27 -4.70 2.58
N ASN A 171 7.09 -3.40 2.81
CA ASN A 171 8.06 -2.53 3.48
C ASN A 171 7.55 -1.96 4.82
N ALA A 172 6.23 -1.91 5.01
CA ALA A 172 5.61 -1.21 6.14
C ALA A 172 5.22 -2.18 7.27
N PRO A 173 5.37 -1.78 8.56
CA PRO A 173 5.00 -2.63 9.69
C PRO A 173 3.55 -3.11 9.66
N MET A 174 2.61 -2.26 9.22
CA MET A 174 1.19 -2.61 9.13
C MET A 174 0.94 -3.68 8.06
N GLY A 175 1.62 -3.58 6.91
CA GLY A 175 1.50 -4.57 5.85
C GLY A 175 2.18 -5.89 6.19
N ILE A 176 3.37 -5.86 6.81
CA ILE A 176 4.05 -7.06 7.30
C ILE A 176 3.18 -7.80 8.33
N LYS A 177 2.55 -7.07 9.25
CA LYS A 177 1.62 -7.66 10.21
C LYS A 177 0.42 -8.28 9.51
N SER A 178 -0.18 -7.59 8.55
CA SER A 178 -1.31 -8.09 7.74
C SER A 178 -0.96 -9.42 7.04
N ALA A 179 0.22 -9.49 6.40
CA ALA A 179 0.71 -10.69 5.73
C ALA A 179 0.92 -11.86 6.72
N LYS A 180 1.54 -11.58 7.88
CA LYS A 180 1.76 -12.59 8.92
C LYS A 180 0.45 -13.13 9.50
N GLU A 181 -0.54 -12.27 9.74
CA GLU A 181 -1.86 -12.70 10.21
C GLU A 181 -2.66 -13.45 9.11
N ALA A 182 -2.31 -13.25 7.83
CA ALA A 182 -2.81 -14.03 6.72
C ALA A 182 -2.06 -15.38 6.52
N GLU A 183 -1.09 -15.70 7.37
CA GLU A 183 -0.24 -16.90 7.27
C GLU A 183 0.57 -16.96 5.95
N MET A 184 1.14 -15.80 5.53
CA MET A 184 1.99 -15.64 4.34
C MET A 184 3.40 -15.17 4.70
#